data_72134c232bfe1174cbed9664f7dd9e01
#
_entry.id   72134c232bfe1174cbed9664f7dd9e01
#
_cell.length_a   1.000
_cell.length_b   1.000
_cell.length_c   1.000
_cell.angle_alpha   90.00
_cell.angle_beta   90.00
_cell.angle_gamma   90.00
#
_symmetry.space_group_name_H-M   'P 1'
#
loop_
_entity.id
_entity.type
_entity.pdbx_description
1 polymer ?
#
loop_
_entity_poly.entity_id
_entity_poly.type
_entity_poly.pdbx_seq_one_letter_code
_entity_poly.pdbx_strand_id
1 'polypeptide(L)'
;MTCVAPKIDEGYYKSVVETDRAHRLLTFMPTGFTSTYEYPHILFFHREGNNEQQIKKLMPHLSRRNYICTGLRGTVPMYRADGRQGFHWDADAGLTAELEDYVMSALADTYDRLPVHADRIFLAGVGEGAIQAYRLAFAFPSKFAGVIALNSKLPKNGPLWRLSQTRQLPVFMGHGLDNEQFTIQQARQDRKLLYTAGMNVDFKTYDTTDKLHPAMMRDIDQWIMKRIAEDNQ
;
A
#
# COMPACT_ATOMS: atom_id res chain seq x y z
N MET A 1 26.14 28.90 -8.29
CA MET A 1 26.36 27.50 -7.87
C MET A 1 25.15 26.72 -8.33
N THR A 2 25.27 25.97 -9.41
CA THR A 2 24.23 25.07 -9.88
C THR A 2 24.19 23.88 -8.92
N CYS A 3 23.16 23.82 -8.11
CA CYS A 3 22.88 22.64 -7.26
C CYS A 3 22.52 21.48 -8.22
N VAL A 4 23.49 20.60 -8.47
CA VAL A 4 23.22 19.37 -9.23
C VAL A 4 22.37 18.49 -8.29
N ALA A 5 21.13 18.26 -8.67
CA ALA A 5 20.28 17.32 -7.94
C ALA A 5 21.02 15.96 -7.85
N PRO A 6 21.01 15.29 -6.70
CA PRO A 6 21.66 14.01 -6.55
C PRO A 6 21.09 13.04 -7.58
N LYS A 7 21.98 12.36 -8.33
CA LYS A 7 21.57 11.34 -9.28
C LYS A 7 20.87 10.22 -8.50
N ILE A 8 19.57 10.02 -8.75
CA ILE A 8 18.79 8.95 -8.16
C ILE A 8 19.03 7.71 -9.01
N ASP A 9 19.67 6.71 -8.42
CA ASP A 9 19.92 5.40 -9.03
C ASP A 9 19.00 4.34 -8.44
N GLU A 10 19.19 3.07 -8.77
CA GLU A 10 18.48 1.96 -8.16
C GLU A 10 18.76 1.80 -6.65
N GLY A 11 17.80 1.26 -5.88
CA GLY A 11 18.01 1.00 -4.46
C GLY A 11 16.94 1.56 -3.54
N TYR A 12 17.34 1.88 -2.30
CA TYR A 12 16.42 2.36 -1.26
C TYR A 12 16.85 3.73 -0.73
N TYR A 13 15.95 4.70 -0.82
CA TYR A 13 16.19 6.08 -0.41
C TYR A 13 15.29 6.47 0.76
N LYS A 14 15.89 7.07 1.77
CA LYS A 14 15.16 7.64 2.90
C LYS A 14 14.80 9.09 2.57
N SER A 15 13.58 9.47 2.89
CA SER A 15 13.14 10.86 2.87
C SER A 15 12.24 11.17 4.06
N VAL A 16 11.90 12.43 4.21
CA VAL A 16 11.00 12.93 5.24
C VAL A 16 10.05 13.90 4.57
N VAL A 17 8.77 13.78 4.86
CA VAL A 17 7.78 14.79 4.52
C VAL A 17 7.34 15.49 5.81
N GLU A 18 7.15 16.79 5.71
CA GLU A 18 6.72 17.64 6.83
C GLU A 18 5.23 17.96 6.67
N THR A 19 4.47 17.67 7.72
CA THR A 19 3.12 18.13 7.93
C THR A 19 3.08 18.83 9.29
N ASP A 20 2.14 18.53 10.18
CA ASP A 20 2.22 18.97 11.58
C ASP A 20 3.44 18.38 12.31
N ARG A 21 4.01 17.32 11.77
CA ARG A 21 5.23 16.66 12.23
C ARG A 21 5.99 16.01 11.09
N ALA A 22 7.24 15.62 11.36
CA ALA A 22 8.11 14.93 10.40
C ALA A 22 7.74 13.45 10.25
N HIS A 23 7.45 13.02 9.05
CA HIS A 23 7.14 11.63 8.72
C HIS A 23 8.23 11.01 7.84
N ARG A 24 8.79 9.90 8.30
CA ARG A 24 9.84 9.20 7.56
C ARG A 24 9.24 8.28 6.49
N LEU A 25 9.86 8.32 5.32
CA LEU A 25 9.56 7.48 4.18
C LEU A 25 10.78 6.63 3.81
N LEU A 26 10.52 5.50 3.16
CA LEU A 26 11.55 4.75 2.45
C LEU A 26 11.05 4.43 1.05
N THR A 27 11.75 4.94 0.04
CA THR A 27 11.38 4.70 -1.37
C THR A 27 12.33 3.70 -2.00
N PHE A 28 11.77 2.67 -2.60
CA PHE A 28 12.46 1.71 -3.45
C PHE A 28 12.44 2.18 -4.90
N MET A 29 13.62 2.23 -5.50
CA MET A 29 13.85 2.50 -6.91
C MET A 29 14.20 1.21 -7.63
N PRO A 30 13.54 0.89 -8.75
CA PRO A 30 13.74 -0.39 -9.44
C PRO A 30 15.14 -0.54 -10.04
N THR A 31 15.57 -1.79 -10.20
CA THR A 31 16.79 -2.14 -10.91
C THR A 31 16.70 -1.73 -12.37
N GLY A 32 17.72 -1.02 -12.86
CA GLY A 32 17.73 -0.45 -14.20
C GLY A 32 16.80 0.75 -14.34
N PHE A 33 16.61 1.51 -13.25
CA PHE A 33 15.83 2.74 -13.24
C PHE A 33 16.24 3.69 -14.37
N THR A 34 15.25 4.29 -15.02
CA THR A 34 15.43 5.37 -16.00
C THR A 34 14.43 6.49 -15.72
N SER A 35 14.87 7.73 -15.84
CA SER A 35 14.03 8.92 -15.64
C SER A 35 13.08 9.20 -16.82
N THR A 36 13.20 8.45 -17.92
CA THR A 36 12.38 8.62 -19.13
C THR A 36 11.14 7.73 -19.16
N TYR A 37 10.99 6.82 -18.17
CA TYR A 37 9.84 5.94 -18.03
C TYR A 37 9.06 6.30 -16.78
N GLU A 38 7.76 6.49 -16.91
CA GLU A 38 6.85 6.73 -15.78
C GLU A 38 6.43 5.40 -15.15
N TYR A 39 6.93 5.15 -13.95
CA TYR A 39 6.70 3.90 -13.22
C TYR A 39 5.34 3.88 -12.53
N PRO A 40 4.66 2.71 -12.49
CA PRO A 40 3.59 2.50 -11.54
C PRO A 40 4.12 2.65 -10.11
N HIS A 41 3.33 3.28 -9.25
CA HIS A 41 3.72 3.58 -7.87
C HIS A 41 2.91 2.75 -6.88
N ILE A 42 3.60 2.12 -5.93
CA ILE A 42 2.99 1.43 -4.80
C ILE A 42 3.24 2.25 -3.53
N LEU A 43 2.18 2.77 -2.93
CA LEU A 43 2.24 3.37 -1.60
C LEU A 43 1.92 2.31 -0.56
N PHE A 44 2.90 1.99 0.30
CA PHE A 44 2.84 0.82 1.17
C PHE A 44 2.70 1.17 2.65
N PHE A 45 1.66 0.59 3.28
CA PHE A 45 1.34 0.69 4.70
C PHE A 45 1.78 -0.60 5.41
N HIS A 46 2.78 -0.49 6.28
CA HIS A 46 3.31 -1.65 7.00
C HIS A 46 2.32 -2.24 8.01
N ARG A 47 2.54 -3.49 8.41
CA ARG A 47 1.79 -4.11 9.50
C ARG A 47 2.14 -3.50 10.86
N GLU A 48 1.26 -3.65 11.82
CA GLU A 48 1.50 -3.31 13.23
C GLU A 48 2.87 -3.83 13.71
N GLY A 49 3.58 -3.01 14.48
CA GLY A 49 4.90 -3.32 15.03
C GLY A 49 6.06 -3.24 14.04
N ASN A 50 5.81 -2.93 12.77
CA ASN A 50 6.84 -2.68 11.76
C ASN A 50 7.05 -1.17 11.53
N ASN A 51 7.64 -0.83 10.41
CA ASN A 51 7.86 0.53 9.95
C ASN A 51 8.04 0.55 8.42
N GLU A 52 8.37 1.70 7.85
CA GLU A 52 8.60 1.92 6.41
C GLU A 52 9.61 0.94 5.79
N GLN A 53 10.51 0.38 6.58
CA GLN A 53 11.53 -0.54 6.08
C GLN A 53 10.97 -1.93 5.70
N GLN A 54 9.69 -2.21 5.98
CA GLN A 54 9.09 -3.49 5.58
C GLN A 54 9.17 -3.70 4.06
N ILE A 55 9.18 -2.65 3.25
CA ILE A 55 9.33 -2.76 1.79
C ILE A 55 10.64 -3.45 1.36
N LYS A 56 11.71 -3.40 2.17
CA LYS A 56 12.97 -4.10 1.87
C LYS A 56 12.80 -5.63 1.81
N LYS A 57 11.84 -6.16 2.57
CA LYS A 57 11.50 -7.58 2.56
C LYS A 57 10.46 -7.93 1.50
N LEU A 58 9.65 -6.96 1.08
CA LEU A 58 8.56 -7.14 0.15
C LEU A 58 9.03 -7.02 -1.31
N MET A 59 9.73 -5.94 -1.66
CA MET A 59 10.05 -5.61 -3.05
C MET A 59 10.89 -6.68 -3.78
N PRO A 60 11.89 -7.34 -3.17
CA PRO A 60 12.64 -8.40 -3.85
C PRO A 60 11.80 -9.60 -4.29
N HIS A 61 10.66 -9.84 -3.63
CA HIS A 61 9.72 -10.93 -3.93
C HIS A 61 8.56 -10.49 -4.81
N LEU A 62 8.21 -9.20 -4.81
CA LEU A 62 7.18 -8.62 -5.67
C LEU A 62 7.73 -8.37 -7.07
N SER A 63 8.60 -7.40 -7.20
CA SER A 63 9.33 -7.11 -8.45
C SER A 63 10.54 -6.22 -8.15
N ARG A 64 11.64 -6.50 -8.84
CA ARG A 64 12.83 -5.63 -8.78
C ARG A 64 12.85 -4.54 -9.84
N ARG A 65 11.92 -4.57 -10.81
CA ARG A 65 11.99 -3.73 -12.03
C ARG A 65 10.73 -2.91 -12.33
N ASN A 66 9.56 -3.37 -11.89
CA ASN A 66 8.30 -2.88 -12.43
C ASN A 66 7.76 -1.64 -11.74
N TYR A 67 8.16 -1.36 -10.49
CA TYR A 67 7.50 -0.38 -9.65
C TYR A 67 8.49 0.51 -8.91
N ILE A 68 8.07 1.75 -8.67
CA ILE A 68 8.55 2.56 -7.55
C ILE A 68 7.64 2.23 -6.35
N CYS A 69 8.22 2.01 -5.17
CA CYS A 69 7.44 1.71 -3.97
C CYS A 69 7.86 2.62 -2.82
N THR A 70 6.92 3.35 -2.25
CA THR A 70 7.16 4.20 -1.07
C THR A 70 6.50 3.59 0.16
N GLY A 71 7.32 3.12 1.09
CA GLY A 71 6.88 2.68 2.41
C GLY A 71 6.70 3.86 3.35
N LEU A 72 5.52 3.95 3.92
CA LEU A 72 5.16 4.95 4.92
C LEU A 72 5.46 4.43 6.32
N ARG A 73 5.83 5.31 7.25
CA ARG A 73 5.93 5.00 8.67
C ARG A 73 4.59 5.25 9.36
N GLY A 74 4.12 4.28 10.16
CA GLY A 74 2.93 4.45 10.99
C GLY A 74 3.04 5.64 11.95
N THR A 75 1.91 6.25 12.24
CA THR A 75 1.85 7.52 12.98
C THR A 75 2.03 7.37 14.49
N VAL A 76 1.77 6.19 15.04
CA VAL A 76 1.84 5.94 16.49
C VAL A 76 2.99 4.99 16.82
N PRO A 77 3.99 5.43 17.64
CA PRO A 77 5.07 4.57 18.06
C PRO A 77 4.57 3.50 19.05
N MET A 78 5.18 2.33 18.98
CA MET A 78 4.95 1.24 19.93
C MET A 78 6.23 0.46 20.20
N TYR A 79 6.26 -0.31 21.29
CA TYR A 79 7.31 -1.29 21.53
C TYR A 79 6.78 -2.69 21.30
N ARG A 80 7.52 -3.48 20.57
CA ARG A 80 7.25 -4.89 20.33
C ARG A 80 7.63 -5.72 21.56
N ALA A 81 7.16 -6.96 21.60
CA ALA A 81 7.52 -7.89 22.68
C ALA A 81 9.04 -8.15 22.81
N ASP A 82 9.79 -8.00 21.70
CA ASP A 82 11.27 -8.11 21.68
C ASP A 82 11.99 -6.81 22.09
N GLY A 83 11.27 -5.80 22.60
CA GLY A 83 11.78 -4.50 23.04
C GLY A 83 12.16 -3.53 21.91
N ARG A 84 12.03 -3.95 20.64
CA ARG A 84 12.32 -3.06 19.50
C ARG A 84 11.18 -2.09 19.26
N GLN A 85 11.53 -0.86 18.91
CA GLN A 85 10.56 0.12 18.48
C GLN A 85 9.94 -0.27 17.14
N GLY A 86 8.62 -0.23 17.07
CA GLY A 86 7.81 -0.32 15.88
C GLY A 86 6.79 0.80 15.84
N PHE A 87 5.87 0.71 14.92
CA PHE A 87 4.80 1.69 14.74
C PHE A 87 3.49 0.98 14.38
N HIS A 88 2.36 1.64 14.66
CA HIS A 88 1.04 1.22 14.22
C HIS A 88 0.24 2.42 13.66
N TRP A 89 -0.96 2.16 13.13
CA TRP A 89 -1.73 3.12 12.34
C TRP A 89 -2.95 3.68 13.06
N ASP A 90 -3.19 3.36 14.29
CA ASP A 90 -4.44 3.68 14.98
C ASP A 90 -5.69 3.31 14.13
N ALA A 91 -5.84 2.01 13.91
CA ALA A 91 -6.90 1.48 13.03
C ALA A 91 -8.33 1.78 13.53
N ASP A 92 -8.52 2.17 14.78
CA ASP A 92 -9.82 2.49 15.36
C ASP A 92 -10.19 3.99 15.20
N ALA A 93 -9.21 4.88 15.04
CA ALA A 93 -9.44 6.33 14.88
C ALA A 93 -10.15 6.71 13.56
N GLY A 94 -10.21 5.80 12.61
CA GLY A 94 -10.76 6.11 11.29
C GLY A 94 -9.73 6.72 10.33
N LEU A 95 -10.19 7.40 9.28
CA LEU A 95 -9.34 8.25 8.44
C LEU A 95 -9.29 9.62 9.09
N THR A 96 -8.14 9.97 9.65
CA THR A 96 -7.91 11.28 10.25
C THR A 96 -7.38 12.27 9.21
N ALA A 97 -7.65 13.56 9.40
CA ALA A 97 -7.09 14.61 8.54
C ALA A 97 -5.54 14.58 8.54
N GLU A 98 -4.92 14.26 9.68
CA GLU A 98 -3.46 14.11 9.79
C GLU A 98 -2.93 12.98 8.89
N LEU A 99 -3.58 11.81 8.88
CA LEU A 99 -3.16 10.71 8.03
C LEU A 99 -3.38 11.02 6.55
N GLU A 100 -4.49 11.69 6.22
CA GLU A 100 -4.78 12.13 4.86
C GLU A 100 -3.71 13.10 4.36
N ASP A 101 -3.42 14.15 5.14
CA ASP A 101 -2.40 15.15 4.82
C ASP A 101 -1.02 14.51 4.66
N TYR A 102 -0.64 13.63 5.59
CA TYR A 102 0.61 12.87 5.50
C TYR A 102 0.72 12.07 4.20
N VAL A 103 -0.34 11.33 3.83
CA VAL A 103 -0.32 10.49 2.63
C VAL A 103 -0.28 11.33 1.36
N MET A 104 -1.06 12.42 1.30
CA MET A 104 -1.07 13.32 0.14
C MET A 104 0.27 14.06 0.00
N SER A 105 0.89 14.47 1.10
CA SER A 105 2.24 15.06 1.10
C SER A 105 3.30 14.04 0.64
N ALA A 106 3.20 12.78 1.05
CA ALA A 106 4.12 11.73 0.59
C ALA A 106 3.96 11.44 -0.91
N LEU A 107 2.75 11.48 -1.43
CA LEU A 107 2.48 11.37 -2.86
C LEU A 107 3.08 12.55 -3.63
N ALA A 108 2.81 13.78 -3.18
CA ALA A 108 3.34 15.00 -3.81
C ALA A 108 4.88 14.99 -3.84
N ASP A 109 5.54 14.70 -2.71
CA ASP A 109 7.00 14.55 -2.64
C ASP A 109 7.55 13.49 -3.61
N THR A 110 6.81 12.39 -3.79
CA THR A 110 7.21 11.35 -4.75
C THR A 110 7.07 11.83 -6.19
N TYR A 111 5.96 12.50 -6.54
CA TYR A 111 5.74 13.06 -7.88
C TYR A 111 6.76 14.12 -8.26
N ASP A 112 7.11 15.00 -7.32
CA ASP A 112 8.06 16.09 -7.58
C ASP A 112 9.47 15.58 -7.88
N ARG A 113 9.81 14.41 -7.38
CA ARG A 113 11.19 13.87 -7.45
C ARG A 113 11.35 12.68 -8.38
N LEU A 114 10.30 11.94 -8.68
CA LEU A 114 10.39 10.64 -9.36
C LEU A 114 9.39 10.55 -10.52
N PRO A 115 9.77 9.89 -11.62
CA PRO A 115 8.88 9.67 -12.77
C PRO A 115 7.85 8.57 -12.44
N VAL A 116 6.79 8.94 -11.74
CA VAL A 116 5.66 8.07 -11.44
C VAL A 116 4.46 8.41 -12.31
N HIS A 117 3.77 7.38 -12.77
CA HIS A 117 2.58 7.54 -13.62
C HIS A 117 1.39 7.93 -12.75
N ALA A 118 0.76 9.07 -13.05
CA ALA A 118 -0.32 9.67 -12.24
C ALA A 118 -1.52 8.74 -12.04
N ASP A 119 -1.90 7.98 -13.06
CA ASP A 119 -3.07 7.10 -13.02
C ASP A 119 -2.74 5.66 -12.58
N ARG A 120 -1.47 5.36 -12.23
CA ARG A 120 -1.04 4.02 -11.83
C ARG A 120 -0.51 3.95 -10.42
N ILE A 121 -1.28 4.54 -9.48
CA ILE A 121 -0.98 4.54 -8.06
C ILE A 121 -1.79 3.45 -7.37
N PHE A 122 -1.12 2.49 -6.76
CA PHE A 122 -1.72 1.43 -5.98
C PHE A 122 -1.47 1.63 -4.48
N LEU A 123 -2.52 1.52 -3.68
CA LEU A 123 -2.37 1.46 -2.23
C LEU A 123 -2.21 0.00 -1.82
N ALA A 124 -1.16 -0.30 -1.08
CA ALA A 124 -0.91 -1.65 -0.59
C ALA A 124 -0.67 -1.65 0.92
N GLY A 125 -1.19 -2.64 1.63
CA GLY A 125 -0.94 -2.74 3.06
C GLY A 125 -1.08 -4.15 3.62
N VAL A 126 -0.57 -4.33 4.84
CA VAL A 126 -0.61 -5.60 5.57
C VAL A 126 -1.22 -5.36 6.94
N GLY A 127 -2.19 -6.20 7.33
CA GLY A 127 -2.85 -6.09 8.64
C GLY A 127 -3.54 -4.74 8.83
N GLU A 128 -3.19 -3.99 9.87
CA GLU A 128 -3.72 -2.65 10.12
C GLU A 128 -3.38 -1.66 8.99
N GLY A 129 -2.20 -1.78 8.38
CA GLY A 129 -1.82 -0.94 7.25
C GLY A 129 -2.77 -1.10 6.06
N ALA A 130 -3.29 -2.29 5.81
CA ALA A 130 -4.29 -2.50 4.77
C ALA A 130 -5.65 -1.89 5.11
N ILE A 131 -6.00 -1.77 6.39
CA ILE A 131 -7.21 -1.05 6.83
C ILE A 131 -7.11 0.43 6.40
N GLN A 132 -5.92 1.05 6.56
CA GLN A 132 -5.71 2.44 6.13
C GLN A 132 -5.70 2.57 4.61
N ALA A 133 -5.11 1.60 3.89
CA ALA A 133 -5.17 1.55 2.43
C ALA A 133 -6.62 1.52 1.92
N TYR A 134 -7.49 0.71 2.51
CA TYR A 134 -8.92 0.69 2.20
C TYR A 134 -9.60 2.04 2.46
N ARG A 135 -9.35 2.65 3.61
CA ARG A 135 -9.97 3.95 3.98
C ARG A 135 -9.64 5.03 2.99
N LEU A 136 -8.37 5.17 2.66
CA LEU A 136 -7.91 6.17 1.69
C LEU A 136 -8.46 5.91 0.29
N ALA A 137 -8.42 4.65 -0.15
CA ALA A 137 -8.93 4.28 -1.45
C ALA A 137 -10.44 4.53 -1.59
N PHE A 138 -11.21 4.27 -0.55
CA PHE A 138 -12.66 4.51 -0.55
C PHE A 138 -13.01 5.99 -0.36
N ALA A 139 -12.15 6.78 0.30
CA ALA A 139 -12.32 8.23 0.39
C ALA A 139 -11.97 8.93 -0.93
N PHE A 140 -10.97 8.44 -1.67
CA PHE A 140 -10.44 9.05 -2.89
C PHE A 140 -10.35 8.03 -4.05
N PRO A 141 -11.46 7.38 -4.45
CA PRO A 141 -11.42 6.26 -5.39
C PRO A 141 -10.88 6.63 -6.78
N SER A 142 -11.01 7.88 -7.19
CA SER A 142 -10.48 8.37 -8.47
C SER A 142 -8.99 8.67 -8.47
N LYS A 143 -8.32 8.66 -7.31
CA LYS A 143 -6.88 8.91 -7.19
C LYS A 143 -6.03 7.65 -7.31
N PHE A 144 -6.64 6.47 -7.20
CA PHE A 144 -5.92 5.22 -7.08
C PHE A 144 -6.35 4.19 -8.13
N ALA A 145 -5.38 3.52 -8.73
CA ALA A 145 -5.60 2.46 -9.71
C ALA A 145 -6.06 1.13 -9.07
N GLY A 146 -5.91 0.99 -7.76
CA GLY A 146 -6.37 -0.19 -7.03
C GLY A 146 -5.87 -0.29 -5.59
N VAL A 147 -6.43 -1.26 -4.86
CA VAL A 147 -6.07 -1.56 -3.47
C VAL A 147 -5.57 -3.00 -3.35
N ILE A 148 -4.49 -3.18 -2.62
CA ILE A 148 -3.89 -4.47 -2.30
C ILE A 148 -3.92 -4.65 -0.79
N ALA A 149 -4.81 -5.50 -0.31
CA ALA A 149 -5.02 -5.75 1.11
C ALA A 149 -4.57 -7.16 1.49
N LEU A 150 -3.58 -7.24 2.36
CA LEU A 150 -2.95 -8.49 2.74
C LEU A 150 -3.17 -8.78 4.23
N ASN A 151 -3.67 -9.99 4.52
CA ASN A 151 -3.87 -10.46 5.90
C ASN A 151 -4.60 -9.43 6.77
N SER A 152 -5.74 -8.94 6.31
CA SER A 152 -6.45 -7.82 6.91
C SER A 152 -7.96 -8.02 6.90
N LYS A 153 -8.68 -7.02 7.39
CA LYS A 153 -10.14 -6.91 7.38
C LYS A 153 -10.56 -5.57 6.79
N LEU A 154 -11.82 -5.46 6.38
CA LEU A 154 -12.41 -4.16 6.03
C LEU A 154 -12.48 -3.24 7.26
N PRO A 155 -12.34 -1.92 7.06
CA PRO A 155 -12.60 -0.95 8.13
C PRO A 155 -14.06 -1.03 8.58
N LYS A 156 -14.30 -1.10 9.90
CA LYS A 156 -15.65 -1.13 10.46
C LYS A 156 -16.37 0.22 10.31
N ASN A 157 -15.62 1.30 10.35
CA ASN A 157 -16.13 2.67 10.26
C ASN A 157 -15.41 3.35 9.11
N GLY A 158 -16.13 3.76 8.11
CA GLY A 158 -15.54 4.44 6.96
C GLY A 158 -16.55 4.73 5.87
N PRO A 159 -16.21 5.58 4.91
CA PRO A 159 -17.12 6.00 3.88
C PRO A 159 -17.36 4.90 2.83
N LEU A 160 -18.01 3.81 3.21
CA LEU A 160 -18.62 2.90 2.24
C LEU A 160 -19.75 3.58 1.44
N TRP A 161 -20.03 4.85 1.77
CA TRP A 161 -21.12 5.64 1.21
C TRP A 161 -20.88 6.16 -0.21
N ARG A 162 -19.64 6.16 -0.71
CA ARG A 162 -19.34 6.50 -2.11
C ARG A 162 -19.31 5.28 -3.02
N LEU A 163 -20.16 4.29 -2.74
CA LEU A 163 -20.18 2.98 -3.42
C LEU A 163 -20.24 3.06 -4.95
N SER A 164 -20.88 4.08 -5.51
CA SER A 164 -20.93 4.24 -6.97
C SER A 164 -19.55 4.51 -7.60
N GLN A 165 -18.71 5.29 -6.92
CA GLN A 165 -17.36 5.62 -7.39
C GLN A 165 -16.36 4.53 -7.02
N THR A 166 -16.51 3.92 -5.83
CA THR A 166 -15.65 2.83 -5.37
C THR A 166 -15.85 1.52 -6.14
N ARG A 167 -17.01 1.32 -6.81
CA ARG A 167 -17.26 0.11 -7.62
C ARG A 167 -16.23 -0.11 -8.73
N GLN A 168 -15.69 0.95 -9.30
CA GLN A 168 -14.70 0.88 -10.35
C GLN A 168 -13.27 0.59 -9.84
N LEU A 169 -13.05 0.78 -8.53
CA LEU A 169 -11.75 0.56 -7.90
C LEU A 169 -11.49 -0.94 -7.72
N PRO A 170 -10.50 -1.53 -8.42
CA PRO A 170 -10.18 -2.94 -8.26
C PRO A 170 -9.51 -3.20 -6.90
N VAL A 171 -9.84 -4.34 -6.31
CA VAL A 171 -9.33 -4.76 -5.01
C VAL A 171 -8.68 -6.14 -5.12
N PHE A 172 -7.42 -6.26 -4.71
CA PHE A 172 -6.77 -7.53 -4.47
C PHE A 172 -6.77 -7.84 -2.98
N MET A 173 -7.33 -8.99 -2.59
CA MET A 173 -7.30 -9.50 -1.22
C MET A 173 -6.46 -10.77 -1.15
N GLY A 174 -5.32 -10.72 -0.47
CA GLY A 174 -4.45 -11.87 -0.21
C GLY A 174 -4.51 -12.27 1.26
N HIS A 175 -4.82 -13.56 1.56
CA HIS A 175 -5.06 -13.97 2.95
C HIS A 175 -4.44 -15.33 3.27
N GLY A 176 -3.75 -15.42 4.43
CA GLY A 176 -3.27 -16.68 4.98
C GLY A 176 -4.41 -17.50 5.59
N LEU A 177 -4.44 -18.81 5.29
CA LEU A 177 -5.48 -19.72 5.80
C LEU A 177 -5.45 -19.84 7.32
N ASP A 178 -4.25 -19.81 7.90
CA ASP A 178 -4.01 -19.99 9.35
C ASP A 178 -3.74 -18.65 10.07
N ASN A 179 -4.28 -17.54 9.54
CA ASN A 179 -4.14 -16.24 10.19
C ASN A 179 -5.12 -16.16 11.38
N GLU A 180 -4.56 -16.09 12.60
CA GLU A 180 -5.36 -16.02 13.84
C GLU A 180 -5.84 -14.60 14.16
N GLN A 181 -5.09 -13.56 13.79
CA GLN A 181 -5.44 -12.16 14.07
C GLN A 181 -6.59 -11.67 13.19
N PHE A 182 -6.53 -11.99 11.89
CA PHE A 182 -7.57 -11.71 10.91
C PHE A 182 -7.98 -13.04 10.29
N THR A 183 -9.08 -13.61 10.75
CA THR A 183 -9.45 -14.98 10.36
C THR A 183 -9.90 -15.07 8.91
N ILE A 184 -9.69 -16.23 8.30
CA ILE A 184 -10.16 -16.50 6.93
C ILE A 184 -11.70 -16.37 6.80
N GLN A 185 -12.44 -16.66 7.86
CA GLN A 185 -13.89 -16.47 7.90
C GLN A 185 -14.26 -14.99 7.75
N GLN A 186 -13.55 -14.10 8.47
CA GLN A 186 -13.74 -12.66 8.35
C GLN A 186 -13.39 -12.19 6.93
N ALA A 187 -12.28 -12.63 6.37
CA ALA A 187 -11.86 -12.25 5.01
C ALA A 187 -12.89 -12.69 3.95
N ARG A 188 -13.50 -13.87 4.10
CA ARG A 188 -14.59 -14.33 3.23
C ARG A 188 -15.87 -13.49 3.37
N GLN A 189 -16.21 -13.05 4.57
CA GLN A 189 -17.33 -12.14 4.81
C GLN A 189 -17.06 -10.77 4.17
N ASP A 190 -15.86 -10.22 4.35
CA ASP A 190 -15.44 -8.95 3.77
C ASP A 190 -15.47 -8.99 2.23
N ARG A 191 -14.95 -10.07 1.62
CA ARG A 191 -15.10 -10.32 0.19
C ARG A 191 -16.54 -10.30 -0.27
N LYS A 192 -17.42 -11.00 0.47
CA LYS A 192 -18.86 -11.05 0.13
C LYS A 192 -19.49 -9.66 0.18
N LEU A 193 -19.14 -8.83 1.18
CA LEU A 193 -19.62 -7.46 1.28
C LEU A 193 -19.18 -6.60 0.08
N LEU A 194 -17.90 -6.64 -0.28
CA LEU A 194 -17.37 -5.90 -1.42
C LEU A 194 -18.01 -6.36 -2.75
N TYR A 195 -18.15 -7.68 -2.94
CA TYR A 195 -18.78 -8.25 -4.12
C TYR A 195 -20.26 -7.84 -4.23
N THR A 196 -21.01 -7.90 -3.11
CA THR A 196 -22.42 -7.47 -3.06
C THR A 196 -22.56 -5.96 -3.33
N ALA A 197 -21.55 -5.17 -2.95
CA ALA A 197 -21.48 -3.75 -3.30
C ALA A 197 -21.16 -3.48 -4.77
N GLY A 198 -20.91 -4.52 -5.57
CA GLY A 198 -20.60 -4.44 -6.99
C GLY A 198 -19.15 -4.09 -7.29
N MET A 199 -18.22 -4.31 -6.35
CA MET A 199 -16.79 -4.06 -6.54
C MET A 199 -16.10 -5.23 -7.25
N ASN A 200 -15.06 -4.92 -8.01
CA ASN A 200 -14.18 -5.92 -8.63
C ASN A 200 -13.14 -6.40 -7.61
N VAL A 201 -13.30 -7.64 -7.13
CA VAL A 201 -12.47 -8.21 -6.06
C VAL A 201 -11.82 -9.50 -6.49
N ASP A 202 -10.50 -9.49 -6.56
CA ASP A 202 -9.65 -10.68 -6.71
C ASP A 202 -9.25 -11.18 -5.30
N PHE A 203 -9.79 -12.31 -4.86
CA PHE A 203 -9.52 -12.90 -3.56
C PHE A 203 -8.72 -14.18 -3.69
N LYS A 204 -7.54 -14.22 -3.08
CA LYS A 204 -6.66 -15.39 -3.05
C LYS A 204 -6.26 -15.78 -1.64
N THR A 205 -6.17 -17.09 -1.40
CA THR A 205 -5.76 -17.66 -0.11
C THR A 205 -4.47 -18.43 -0.26
N TYR A 206 -3.67 -18.45 0.82
CA TYR A 206 -2.33 -19.06 0.84
C TYR A 206 -2.16 -19.90 2.10
N ASP A 207 -1.44 -21.00 1.97
CA ASP A 207 -1.09 -21.89 3.08
C ASP A 207 0.00 -21.24 3.94
N THR A 208 -0.42 -20.29 4.77
CA THR A 208 0.43 -19.52 5.67
C THR A 208 -0.40 -18.88 6.77
N THR A 209 0.28 -18.42 7.81
CA THR A 209 -0.30 -17.64 8.89
C THR A 209 -0.48 -16.16 8.47
N ASP A 210 0.01 -15.24 9.26
CA ASP A 210 0.09 -13.80 8.99
C ASP A 210 1.30 -13.38 8.13
N LYS A 211 2.12 -14.35 7.70
CA LYS A 211 3.35 -14.10 6.93
C LYS A 211 3.01 -13.86 5.45
N LEU A 212 3.80 -12.99 4.82
CA LEU A 212 3.72 -12.78 3.38
C LEU A 212 4.34 -13.98 2.64
N HIS A 213 3.51 -14.71 1.91
CA HIS A 213 3.95 -15.88 1.15
C HIS A 213 4.51 -15.46 -0.22
N PRO A 214 5.59 -16.09 -0.75
CA PRO A 214 6.15 -15.73 -2.05
C PRO A 214 5.16 -15.82 -3.22
N ALA A 215 4.22 -16.78 -3.18
CA ALA A 215 3.15 -16.87 -4.19
C ALA A 215 2.22 -15.65 -4.15
N MET A 216 1.93 -15.11 -2.94
CA MET A 216 1.15 -13.88 -2.78
C MET A 216 1.82 -12.71 -3.50
N MET A 217 3.15 -12.58 -3.42
CA MET A 217 3.89 -11.52 -4.10
C MET A 217 3.83 -11.66 -5.63
N ARG A 218 3.98 -12.88 -6.16
CA ARG A 218 3.84 -13.13 -7.60
C ARG A 218 2.43 -12.83 -8.11
N ASP A 219 1.42 -13.21 -7.34
CA ASP A 219 0.03 -12.95 -7.71
C ASP A 219 -0.30 -11.45 -7.72
N ILE A 220 0.28 -10.67 -6.80
CA ILE A 220 0.14 -9.22 -6.78
C ILE A 220 0.81 -8.60 -8.01
N ASP A 221 2.05 -9.01 -8.35
CA ASP A 221 2.76 -8.53 -9.54
C ASP A 221 1.93 -8.80 -10.82
N GLN A 222 1.43 -10.02 -10.99
CA GLN A 222 0.56 -10.38 -12.11
C GLN A 222 -0.73 -9.55 -12.14
N TRP A 223 -1.34 -9.32 -10.99
CA TRP A 223 -2.56 -8.54 -10.87
C TRP A 223 -2.35 -7.07 -11.26
N ILE A 224 -1.29 -6.43 -10.77
CA ILE A 224 -0.95 -5.05 -11.13
C ILE A 224 -0.66 -4.96 -12.64
N MET A 225 0.19 -5.84 -13.17
CA MET A 225 0.57 -5.82 -14.59
C MET A 225 -0.63 -6.05 -15.52
N LYS A 226 -1.58 -6.90 -15.11
CA LYS A 226 -2.84 -7.09 -15.85
C LYS A 226 -3.66 -5.79 -15.90
N ARG A 227 -3.80 -5.06 -14.77
CA ARG A 227 -4.53 -3.78 -14.73
C ARG A 227 -3.89 -2.74 -15.65
N ILE A 228 -2.55 -2.62 -15.59
CA ILE A 228 -1.81 -1.69 -16.46
C ILE A 228 -1.99 -2.04 -17.94
N ALA A 229 -2.07 -3.32 -18.29
CA ALA A 229 -2.29 -3.75 -19.67
C ALA A 229 -3.72 -3.46 -20.16
N GLU A 230 -4.72 -3.57 -19.27
CA GLU A 230 -6.12 -3.24 -19.57
C GLU A 230 -6.30 -1.73 -19.80
N ASP A 231 -5.59 -0.86 -19.05
CA ASP A 231 -5.65 0.59 -19.21
C ASP A 231 -5.00 1.11 -20.50
N ASN A 232 -4.15 0.31 -21.13
CA ASN A 232 -3.47 0.69 -22.39
C ASN A 232 -4.26 0.29 -23.65
N GLN A 233 -5.45 -0.32 -23.52
CA GLN A 233 -6.32 -0.74 -24.63
C GLN A 233 -7.46 0.24 -24.85
#